data_65bff9c244969ff623de9282eba9d0a7
#
_entry.id   65bff9c244969ff623de9282eba9d0a7
#
_cell.length_a   1.000
_cell.length_b   1.000
_cell.length_c   1.000
_cell.angle_alpha   90.00
_cell.angle_beta   90.00
_cell.angle_gamma   90.00
#
_symmetry.space_group_name_H-M   'P 1'
#
loop_
_entity.id
_entity.type
_entity.pdbx_description
1 polymer ?
#
loop_
_entity_poly.entity_id
_entity_poly.type
_entity_poly.pdbx_seq_one_letter_code
_entity_poly.pdbx_strand_id
1 'polypeptide(L)' 'MFRAFCEEAAALISLALFVGSIAVWARLIETL' A
#
# COMPACT_ATOMS: atom_id res chain seq x y z
N MET A 1 13.08 -9.67 -18.37
CA MET A 1 12.28 -10.68 -17.67
C MET A 1 12.03 -10.33 -16.24
N PHE A 2 13.07 -10.22 -15.43
CA PHE A 2 12.91 -9.80 -14.03
C PHE A 2 12.43 -8.37 -13.89
N ARG A 3 12.72 -7.55 -14.88
CA ARG A 3 12.35 -6.14 -14.83
C ARG A 3 10.84 -5.95 -14.79
N ALA A 4 10.12 -6.64 -15.66
CA ALA A 4 8.66 -6.53 -15.70
C ALA A 4 8.05 -7.04 -14.40
N PHE A 5 8.61 -8.10 -13.86
CA PHE A 5 8.17 -8.65 -12.58
C PHE A 5 8.41 -7.68 -11.43
N CYS A 6 9.58 -7.06 -11.42
CA CYS A 6 9.91 -6.07 -10.38
C CYS A 6 9.02 -4.84 -10.46
N GLU A 7 8.72 -4.39 -11.66
CA GLU A 7 7.82 -3.25 -11.85
C GLU A 7 6.43 -3.56 -11.32
N GLU A 8 5.94 -4.73 -11.65
CA GLU A 8 4.63 -5.17 -11.18
C GLU A 8 4.59 -5.33 -9.68
N ALA A 9 5.62 -5.95 -9.11
CA ALA A 9 5.71 -6.15 -7.67
C ALA A 9 5.79 -4.81 -6.94
N ALA A 10 6.58 -3.88 -7.45
CA ALA A 10 6.73 -2.56 -6.86
C ALA A 10 5.39 -1.81 -6.85
N ALA A 11 4.63 -1.92 -7.93
CA ALA A 11 3.33 -1.28 -8.02
C ALA A 11 2.37 -1.86 -6.98
N LEU A 12 2.36 -3.17 -6.83
CA LEU A 12 1.51 -3.84 -5.86
C LEU A 12 1.89 -3.46 -4.42
N ILE A 13 3.18 -3.40 -4.14
CA ILE A 13 3.66 -3.02 -2.81
C ILE A 13 3.27 -1.58 -2.51
N SER A 14 3.43 -0.69 -3.48
CA SER A 14 3.06 0.72 -3.30
C SER A 14 1.57 0.88 -3.02
N LEU A 15 0.74 0.15 -3.76
CA LEU A 15 -0.70 0.16 -3.53
C LEU A 15 -1.05 -0.36 -2.14
N ALA A 16 -0.41 -1.44 -1.71
CA ALA A 16 -0.65 -2.03 -0.41
C ALA A 16 -0.27 -1.05 0.71
N LEU A 17 0.86 -0.37 0.56
CA LEU A 17 1.30 0.63 1.53
C LEU A 17 0.33 1.80 1.58
N PHE A 18 -0.13 2.25 0.42
CA PHE A 18 -1.07 3.37 0.34
C PHE A 18 -2.38 3.03 1.04
N VAL A 19 -2.96 1.90 0.69
CA VAL A 19 -4.23 1.46 1.30
C VAL A 19 -4.05 1.21 2.78
N GLY A 20 -2.93 0.60 3.18
CA GLY A 20 -2.63 0.38 4.59
C GLY A 20 -2.54 1.65 5.39
N SER A 21 -1.92 2.69 4.82
CA SER A 21 -1.82 3.99 5.46
C SER A 21 -3.19 4.61 5.69
N ILE A 22 -4.05 4.53 4.69
CA ILE A 22 -5.42 5.04 4.81
C ILE A 22 -6.18 4.29 5.91
N ALA A 23 -6.02 2.98 5.97
CA ALA A 23 -6.68 2.16 6.97
C ALA A 23 -6.25 2.53 8.38
N VAL A 24 -4.96 2.78 8.56
CA VAL A 24 -4.42 3.18 9.87
C VAL A 24 -4.99 4.53 10.29
N TRP A 25 -5.00 5.49 9.38
CA TRP A 25 -5.57 6.80 9.66
C TRP A 25 -7.05 6.72 10.00
N ALA A 26 -7.79 5.89 9.27
CA ALA A 26 -9.21 5.70 9.52
C ALA A 26 -9.46 5.18 10.93
N ARG A 27 -8.64 4.24 11.39
CA ARG A 27 -8.75 3.71 12.74
C ARG A 27 -8.43 4.75 13.80
N LEU A 28 -7.42 5.57 13.54
CA LEU A 28 -7.05 6.64 14.46
C LEU A 28 -8.21 7.63 14.65
N ILE A 29 -8.87 7.97 13.57
CA ILE A 29 -10.00 8.90 13.61
C ILE A 29 -11.17 8.28 14.38
N GLU A 30 -11.39 6.98 14.22
CA GLU A 30 -12.47 6.31 14.91
C GLU A 30 -12.27 6.28 16.42
N THR A 31 -11.02 6.16 16.87
CA THR A 31 -10.72 6.13 18.30
C THR A 31 -10.68 7.53 18.92
N LEU A 32 -10.66 8.53 18.10
CA LEU A 32 -10.64 9.91 18.58
C LEU A 32 -12.04 10.35 18.94
#